data_db9d5e2911fa5e04c3456788b02385f8
#
_entry.id   db9d5e2911fa5e04c3456788b02385f8
#
_cell.length_a   1.000
_cell.length_b   1.000
_cell.length_c   1.000
_cell.angle_alpha   90.00
_cell.angle_beta   90.00
_cell.angle_gamma   90.00
#
_symmetry.space_group_name_H-M   'P 1'
#
loop_
_entity.id
_entity.type
_entity.pdbx_description
1 polymer ?
#
loop_
_entity_poly.entity_id
_entity_poly.type
_entity_poly.pdbx_seq_one_letter_code
_entity_poly.pdbx_strand_id
1 'polypeptide(L)'
;MVTKGTYTSDLSTDEKVLMAVIRAAEHFKRVHSGVFRNFGLSFPQYNVLRVLDASKKGQNKISDVSRIMLVPGANITGIAKRLEKDGFIKKKSIPEDDRVTLLEITAKGKKTLQKIEEEKNQRLELMMKNLAKKEKAALLDMVKRILKNGMLLKKSL
;
A
#
# COMPACT_ATOMS: atom_id res chain seq x y z
N MET A 1 -12.02 -23.32 9.34
CA MET A 1 -11.54 -24.03 10.56
C MET A 1 -10.06 -23.67 10.76
N VAL A 2 -9.75 -22.91 11.78
CA VAL A 2 -8.36 -22.68 12.17
C VAL A 2 -7.96 -23.90 13.00
N THR A 3 -7.09 -24.75 12.47
CA THR A 3 -6.48 -25.84 13.22
C THR A 3 -5.85 -25.26 14.49
N LYS A 4 -6.32 -25.70 15.65
CA LYS A 4 -5.64 -25.51 16.94
C LYS A 4 -4.29 -26.23 16.88
N GLY A 5 -3.29 -25.58 16.29
CA GLY A 5 -1.91 -25.98 16.50
C GLY A 5 -1.54 -25.63 17.94
N THR A 6 -0.89 -26.53 18.64
CA THR A 6 -0.33 -26.38 19.97
C THR A 6 0.88 -25.43 20.00
N TYR A 7 0.74 -24.23 19.36
CA TYR A 7 1.80 -23.23 19.39
C TYR A 7 1.54 -22.30 20.59
N THR A 8 2.25 -22.56 21.68
CA THR A 8 2.36 -21.66 22.81
C THR A 8 3.54 -20.73 22.57
N SER A 9 3.29 -19.45 22.44
CA SER A 9 4.30 -18.45 22.17
C SER A 9 4.65 -17.73 23.47
N ASP A 10 5.94 -17.73 23.84
CA ASP A 10 6.49 -16.95 24.96
C ASP A 10 6.70 -15.45 24.62
N LEU A 11 6.18 -15.02 23.46
CA LEU A 11 6.27 -13.64 23.02
C LEU A 11 5.54 -12.70 23.96
N SER A 12 6.13 -11.52 24.18
CA SER A 12 5.49 -10.42 24.89
C SER A 12 4.20 -9.97 24.18
N THR A 13 3.36 -9.22 24.88
CA THR A 13 2.14 -8.65 24.26
C THR A 13 2.48 -7.77 23.07
N ASP A 14 3.54 -6.98 23.16
CA ASP A 14 3.98 -6.08 22.07
C ASP A 14 4.38 -6.86 20.82
N GLU A 15 5.16 -7.94 20.98
CA GLU A 15 5.53 -8.81 19.88
C GLU A 15 4.30 -9.51 19.26
N LYS A 16 3.36 -9.98 20.10
CA LYS A 16 2.10 -10.58 19.60
C LYS A 16 1.28 -9.60 18.77
N VAL A 17 1.19 -8.33 19.18
CA VAL A 17 0.51 -7.27 18.44
C VAL A 17 1.21 -7.03 17.09
N LEU A 18 2.53 -6.84 17.08
CA LEU A 18 3.28 -6.61 15.84
C LEU A 18 3.19 -7.80 14.88
N MET A 19 3.27 -9.02 15.39
CA MET A 19 3.12 -10.24 14.57
C MET A 19 1.70 -10.37 14.00
N ALA A 20 0.67 -9.97 14.75
CA ALA A 20 -0.70 -9.96 14.25
C ALA A 20 -0.88 -8.94 13.12
N VAL A 21 -0.32 -7.75 13.26
CA VAL A 21 -0.33 -6.72 12.20
C VAL A 21 0.38 -7.20 10.93
N ILE A 22 1.56 -7.81 11.07
CA ILE A 22 2.33 -8.37 9.94
C ILE A 22 1.50 -9.45 9.23
N ARG A 23 0.94 -10.41 9.98
CA ARG A 23 0.12 -11.50 9.40
C ARG A 23 -1.14 -10.97 8.73
N ALA A 24 -1.80 -9.97 9.31
CA ALA A 24 -2.95 -9.33 8.72
C ALA A 24 -2.59 -8.63 7.40
N ALA A 25 -1.46 -7.92 7.35
CA ALA A 25 -0.95 -7.26 6.15
C ALA A 25 -0.60 -8.26 5.04
N GLU A 26 0.09 -9.37 5.38
CA GLU A 26 0.43 -10.42 4.41
C GLU A 26 -0.82 -11.12 3.87
N HIS A 27 -1.80 -11.40 4.74
CA HIS A 27 -3.06 -12.00 4.32
C HIS A 27 -3.84 -11.06 3.39
N PHE A 28 -3.91 -9.77 3.72
CA PHE A 28 -4.50 -8.74 2.88
C PHE A 28 -3.86 -8.70 1.50
N LYS A 29 -2.53 -8.65 1.42
CA LYS A 29 -1.79 -8.69 0.15
C LYS A 29 -2.13 -9.93 -0.68
N ARG A 30 -2.16 -11.10 -0.04
CA ARG A 30 -2.45 -12.38 -0.71
C ARG A 30 -3.86 -12.39 -1.32
N VAL A 31 -4.86 -12.01 -0.54
CA VAL A 31 -6.27 -11.98 -0.95
C VAL A 31 -6.49 -11.01 -2.12
N HIS A 32 -5.85 -9.82 -2.08
CA HIS A 32 -6.07 -8.79 -3.08
C HIS A 32 -5.16 -8.90 -4.30
N SER A 33 -4.01 -9.59 -4.20
CA SER A 33 -3.11 -9.78 -5.35
C SER A 33 -3.78 -10.51 -6.52
N GLY A 34 -4.72 -11.40 -6.25
CA GLY A 34 -5.52 -12.07 -7.29
C GLY A 34 -6.38 -11.07 -8.07
N VAL A 35 -7.07 -10.17 -7.35
CA VAL A 35 -7.88 -9.11 -7.96
C VAL A 35 -7.03 -8.23 -8.87
N PHE A 36 -5.91 -7.74 -8.35
CA PHE A 36 -5.07 -6.79 -9.10
C PHE A 36 -4.47 -7.42 -10.37
N ARG A 37 -4.10 -8.72 -10.31
CA ARG A 37 -3.59 -9.45 -11.49
C ARG A 37 -4.60 -9.54 -12.63
N ASN A 38 -5.90 -9.63 -12.34
CA ASN A 38 -6.95 -9.61 -13.37
C ASN A 38 -6.95 -8.31 -14.18
N PHE A 39 -6.36 -7.25 -13.63
CA PHE A 39 -6.22 -5.94 -14.27
C PHE A 39 -4.77 -5.64 -14.72
N GLY A 40 -3.90 -6.66 -14.76
CA GLY A 40 -2.50 -6.51 -15.18
C GLY A 40 -1.61 -5.79 -14.16
N LEU A 41 -2.00 -5.75 -12.88
CA LEU A 41 -1.25 -5.06 -11.82
C LEU A 41 -0.75 -6.03 -10.75
N SER A 42 0.46 -5.81 -10.27
CA SER A 42 0.92 -6.36 -9.00
C SER A 42 0.43 -5.50 -7.83
N PHE A 43 0.46 -6.02 -6.61
CA PHE A 43 0.12 -5.27 -5.41
C PHE A 43 0.94 -3.97 -5.26
N PRO A 44 2.28 -3.95 -5.44
CA PRO A 44 3.04 -2.70 -5.40
C PRO A 44 2.68 -1.71 -6.51
N GLN A 45 2.39 -2.19 -7.72
CA GLN A 45 1.94 -1.32 -8.83
C GLN A 45 0.59 -0.66 -8.52
N TYR A 46 -0.37 -1.45 -8.01
CA TYR A 46 -1.65 -0.91 -7.54
C TYR A 46 -1.45 0.18 -6.47
N ASN A 47 -0.57 -0.05 -5.49
CA ASN A 47 -0.31 0.94 -4.44
C ASN A 47 0.29 2.23 -4.99
N VAL A 48 1.22 2.17 -5.93
CA VAL A 48 1.76 3.38 -6.60
C VAL A 48 0.63 4.15 -7.28
N LEU A 49 -0.25 3.47 -8.03
CA LEU A 49 -1.39 4.13 -8.67
C LEU A 49 -2.34 4.78 -7.66
N ARG A 50 -2.60 4.12 -6.51
CA ARG A 50 -3.43 4.68 -5.43
C ARG A 50 -2.81 5.93 -4.79
N VAL A 51 -1.49 5.94 -4.58
CA VAL A 51 -0.78 7.11 -4.07
C VAL A 51 -0.88 8.27 -5.07
N LEU A 52 -0.71 8.01 -6.36
CA LEU A 52 -0.81 9.05 -7.39
C LEU A 52 -2.23 9.58 -7.51
N ASP A 53 -3.23 8.70 -7.53
CA ASP A 53 -4.65 9.10 -7.64
C ASP A 53 -5.10 9.97 -6.45
N ALA A 54 -4.59 9.68 -5.24
CA ALA A 54 -4.82 10.47 -4.04
C ALA A 54 -3.98 11.76 -3.96
N SER A 55 -3.03 11.96 -4.88
CA SER A 55 -2.14 13.11 -4.89
C SER A 55 -2.73 14.27 -5.71
N LYS A 56 -2.27 15.50 -5.42
CA LYS A 56 -2.70 16.71 -6.13
C LYS A 56 -2.47 16.56 -7.64
N LYS A 57 -3.52 16.77 -8.42
CA LYS A 57 -3.53 16.58 -9.89
C LYS A 57 -3.16 15.17 -10.37
N GLY A 58 -3.22 14.15 -9.52
CA GLY A 58 -2.80 12.80 -9.87
C GLY A 58 -1.30 12.63 -10.06
N GLN A 59 -0.48 13.48 -9.44
CA GLN A 59 0.96 13.54 -9.64
C GLN A 59 1.71 13.51 -8.31
N ASN A 60 2.90 12.88 -8.31
CA ASN A 60 3.81 12.92 -7.16
C ASN A 60 5.24 12.61 -7.57
N LYS A 61 6.23 13.08 -6.79
CA LYS A 61 7.64 12.78 -7.00
C LYS A 61 7.94 11.33 -6.58
N ILE A 62 8.91 10.68 -7.25
CA ILE A 62 9.37 9.33 -6.88
C ILE A 62 9.78 9.27 -5.41
N SER A 63 10.49 10.26 -4.91
CA SER A 63 10.93 10.36 -3.51
C SER A 63 9.77 10.38 -2.53
N ASP A 64 8.69 11.10 -2.85
CA ASP A 64 7.51 11.18 -1.98
C ASP A 64 6.69 9.89 -2.02
N VAL A 65 6.52 9.28 -3.20
CA VAL A 65 5.89 7.95 -3.32
C VAL A 65 6.68 6.91 -2.52
N SER A 66 8.02 6.92 -2.62
CA SER A 66 8.93 6.06 -1.84
C SER A 66 8.70 6.21 -0.32
N ARG A 67 8.63 7.45 0.16
CA ARG A 67 8.39 7.77 1.56
C ARG A 67 7.02 7.32 2.04
N ILE A 68 5.96 7.57 1.26
CA ILE A 68 4.58 7.18 1.59
C ILE A 68 4.46 5.65 1.65
N MET A 69 5.07 4.94 0.70
CA MET A 69 5.02 3.49 0.63
C MET A 69 6.01 2.78 1.55
N LEU A 70 6.91 3.51 2.21
CA LEU A 70 7.98 2.97 3.06
C LEU A 70 8.87 1.95 2.34
N VAL A 71 9.18 2.21 1.07
CA VAL A 71 10.05 1.35 0.24
C VAL A 71 11.18 2.18 -0.37
N PRO A 72 12.36 1.58 -0.66
CA PRO A 72 13.46 2.30 -1.30
C PRO A 72 13.08 2.92 -2.65
N GLY A 73 13.63 4.10 -2.95
CA GLY A 73 13.37 4.81 -4.21
C GLY A 73 13.69 4.00 -5.46
N ALA A 74 14.75 3.20 -5.43
CA ALA A 74 15.12 2.28 -6.51
C ALA A 74 13.98 1.29 -6.85
N ASN A 75 13.26 0.80 -5.84
CA ASN A 75 12.11 -0.07 -6.04
C ASN A 75 10.96 0.67 -6.73
N ILE A 76 10.69 1.93 -6.34
CA ILE A 76 9.68 2.76 -6.99
C ILE A 76 10.05 3.04 -8.45
N THR A 77 11.32 3.32 -8.74
CA THR A 77 11.81 3.52 -10.11
C THR A 77 11.53 2.29 -11.00
N GLY A 78 11.81 1.09 -10.49
CA GLY A 78 11.53 -0.16 -11.20
C GLY A 78 10.04 -0.42 -11.42
N ILE A 79 9.20 -0.11 -10.43
CA ILE A 79 7.73 -0.21 -10.52
C ILE A 79 7.21 0.81 -11.54
N ALA A 80 7.67 2.06 -11.46
CA ALA A 80 7.26 3.14 -12.34
C ALA A 80 7.62 2.86 -13.81
N LYS A 81 8.79 2.27 -14.08
CA LYS A 81 9.18 1.85 -15.44
C LYS A 81 8.18 0.87 -16.06
N ARG A 82 7.71 -0.11 -15.26
CA ARG A 82 6.72 -1.08 -15.73
C ARG A 82 5.35 -0.44 -15.93
N LEU A 83 4.88 0.38 -14.98
CA LEU A 83 3.61 1.09 -15.09
C LEU A 83 3.57 2.05 -16.29
N GLU A 84 4.68 2.70 -16.60
CA GLU A 84 4.82 3.57 -17.77
C GLU A 84 4.77 2.77 -19.07
N LYS A 85 5.52 1.65 -19.16
CA LYS A 85 5.49 0.72 -20.30
C LYS A 85 4.06 0.23 -20.59
N ASP A 86 3.30 -0.06 -19.54
CA ASP A 86 1.93 -0.55 -19.64
C ASP A 86 0.89 0.58 -19.79
N GLY A 87 1.34 1.85 -19.84
CA GLY A 87 0.51 3.03 -20.08
C GLY A 87 -0.35 3.49 -18.90
N PHE A 88 -0.09 3.02 -17.67
CA PHE A 88 -0.83 3.41 -16.48
C PHE A 88 -0.39 4.76 -15.90
N ILE A 89 0.86 5.13 -16.13
CA ILE A 89 1.45 6.41 -15.71
C ILE A 89 2.26 7.02 -16.84
N LYS A 90 2.61 8.31 -16.67
CA LYS A 90 3.65 9.02 -17.42
C LYS A 90 4.71 9.50 -16.46
N LYS A 91 5.96 9.57 -16.93
CA LYS A 91 7.05 10.25 -16.24
C LYS A 91 7.26 11.60 -16.86
N LYS A 92 7.53 12.59 -16.02
CA LYS A 92 7.84 13.95 -16.43
C LYS A 92 9.09 14.42 -15.70
N SER A 93 10.00 15.07 -16.40
CA SER A 93 11.06 15.85 -15.77
C SER A 93 10.48 17.16 -15.27
N ILE A 94 11.03 17.71 -14.21
CA ILE A 94 10.70 19.05 -13.74
C ILE A 94 11.69 20.00 -14.40
N PRO A 95 11.24 21.05 -15.14
CA PRO A 95 12.15 21.94 -15.87
C PRO A 95 13.22 22.61 -15.00
N GLU A 96 12.91 22.83 -13.73
CA GLU A 96 13.82 23.48 -12.78
C GLU A 96 14.83 22.51 -12.14
N ASP A 97 14.63 21.19 -12.26
CA ASP A 97 15.53 20.18 -11.68
C ASP A 97 15.38 18.82 -12.38
N ASP A 98 16.26 18.54 -13.32
CA ASP A 98 16.31 17.28 -14.09
C ASP A 98 16.52 16.02 -13.22
N ARG A 99 16.94 16.19 -11.97
CA ARG A 99 17.13 15.08 -11.02
C ARG A 99 15.80 14.60 -10.42
N VAL A 100 14.74 15.40 -10.57
CA VAL A 100 13.44 15.11 -10.01
C VAL A 100 12.52 14.51 -11.08
N THR A 101 12.12 13.26 -10.89
CA THR A 101 11.12 12.60 -11.73
C THR A 101 9.75 12.71 -11.07
N LEU A 102 8.81 13.31 -11.79
CA LEU A 102 7.40 13.36 -11.44
C LEU A 102 6.66 12.21 -12.12
N LEU A 103 5.88 11.46 -11.35
CA LEU A 103 4.98 10.42 -11.84
C LEU A 103 3.57 11.00 -11.92
N GLU A 104 2.88 10.73 -13.02
CA GLU A 104 1.49 11.15 -13.24
C GLU A 104 0.63 9.97 -13.66
N ILE A 105 -0.50 9.76 -12.97
CA ILE A 105 -1.46 8.73 -13.35
C ILE A 105 -2.20 9.12 -14.63
N THR A 106 -2.33 8.17 -15.57
CA THR A 106 -3.07 8.38 -16.82
C THR A 106 -4.57 8.13 -16.64
N ALA A 107 -5.37 8.52 -17.66
CA ALA A 107 -6.78 8.16 -17.70
C ALA A 107 -7.00 6.63 -17.65
N LYS A 108 -6.11 5.84 -18.29
CA LYS A 108 -6.11 4.37 -18.19
C LYS A 108 -5.90 3.93 -16.75
N GLY A 109 -4.92 4.51 -16.04
CA GLY A 109 -4.64 4.19 -14.64
C GLY A 109 -5.85 4.46 -13.74
N LYS A 110 -6.46 5.63 -13.86
CA LYS A 110 -7.67 6.01 -13.10
C LYS A 110 -8.85 5.07 -13.37
N LYS A 111 -9.14 4.79 -14.65
CA LYS A 111 -10.23 3.88 -15.05
C LYS A 111 -10.00 2.47 -14.51
N THR A 112 -8.75 2.01 -14.50
CA THR A 112 -8.40 0.69 -13.95
C THR A 112 -8.61 0.65 -12.44
N LEU A 113 -8.19 1.70 -11.70
CA LEU A 113 -8.47 1.79 -10.26
C LEU A 113 -9.97 1.75 -9.96
N GLN A 114 -10.80 2.46 -10.73
CA GLN A 114 -12.26 2.43 -10.56
C GLN A 114 -12.84 1.03 -10.72
N LYS A 115 -12.41 0.28 -11.74
CA LYS A 115 -12.86 -1.10 -11.95
C LYS A 115 -12.44 -2.05 -10.82
N ILE A 116 -11.25 -1.86 -10.27
CA ILE A 116 -10.74 -2.64 -9.14
C ILE A 116 -11.55 -2.36 -7.86
N GLU A 117 -12.04 -1.14 -7.70
CA GLU A 117 -12.68 -0.67 -6.46
C GLU A 117 -13.88 -1.55 -6.06
N GLU A 118 -14.74 -1.92 -7.02
CA GLU A 118 -15.92 -2.74 -6.75
C GLU A 118 -15.56 -4.12 -6.19
N GLU A 119 -14.67 -4.85 -6.89
CA GLU A 119 -14.25 -6.20 -6.48
C GLU A 119 -13.44 -6.17 -5.17
N LYS A 120 -12.60 -5.17 -5.01
CA LYS A 120 -11.80 -4.96 -3.80
C LYS A 120 -12.68 -4.68 -2.58
N ASN A 121 -13.70 -3.83 -2.72
CA ASN A 121 -14.54 -3.41 -1.61
C ASN A 121 -15.33 -4.56 -1.01
N GLN A 122 -15.88 -5.45 -1.83
CA GLN A 122 -16.54 -6.66 -1.35
C GLN A 122 -15.63 -7.51 -0.45
N ARG A 123 -14.37 -7.68 -0.85
CA ARG A 123 -13.38 -8.44 -0.04
C ARG A 123 -13.01 -7.72 1.25
N LEU A 124 -12.87 -6.39 1.19
CA LEU A 124 -12.61 -5.58 2.38
C LEU A 124 -13.75 -5.65 3.38
N GLU A 125 -14.99 -5.58 2.93
CA GLU A 125 -16.16 -5.71 3.80
C GLU A 125 -16.18 -7.06 4.51
N LEU A 126 -15.91 -8.15 3.80
CA LEU A 126 -15.82 -9.48 4.41
C LEU A 126 -14.69 -9.58 5.44
N MET A 127 -13.51 -9.02 5.16
CA MET A 127 -12.39 -9.02 6.12
C MET A 127 -12.69 -8.20 7.38
N MET A 128 -13.49 -7.14 7.25
CA MET A 128 -13.79 -6.20 8.33
C MET A 128 -15.20 -6.40 8.93
N LYS A 129 -15.89 -7.49 8.58
CA LYS A 129 -17.31 -7.73 8.88
C LYS A 129 -17.64 -7.65 10.36
N ASN A 130 -16.77 -8.18 11.21
CA ASN A 130 -17.03 -8.31 12.66
C ASN A 130 -16.51 -7.12 13.47
N LEU A 131 -16.04 -6.05 12.82
CA LEU A 131 -15.56 -4.85 13.48
C LEU A 131 -16.58 -3.72 13.35
N ALA A 132 -17.03 -3.18 14.47
CA ALA A 132 -17.88 -2.00 14.50
C ALA A 132 -17.14 -0.75 14.01
N LYS A 133 -17.86 0.29 13.60
CA LYS A 133 -17.26 1.54 13.10
C LYS A 133 -16.27 2.16 14.10
N LYS A 134 -16.59 2.12 15.41
CA LYS A 134 -15.70 2.61 16.47
C LYS A 134 -14.41 1.80 16.56
N GLU A 135 -14.50 0.48 16.45
CA GLU A 135 -13.33 -0.43 16.50
C GLU A 135 -12.42 -0.23 15.29
N LYS A 136 -12.98 -0.04 14.09
CA LYS A 136 -12.20 0.29 12.89
C LYS A 136 -11.43 1.61 13.05
N ALA A 137 -12.07 2.64 13.61
CA ALA A 137 -11.44 3.92 13.87
C ALA A 137 -10.31 3.81 14.91
N ALA A 138 -10.56 3.10 16.02
CA ALA A 138 -9.57 2.86 17.06
C ALA A 138 -8.36 2.07 16.53
N LEU A 139 -8.61 1.00 15.78
CA LEU A 139 -7.56 0.19 15.16
C LEU A 139 -6.69 1.03 14.21
N LEU A 140 -7.32 1.87 13.38
CA LEU A 140 -6.61 2.76 12.46
C LEU A 140 -5.69 3.73 13.22
N ASP A 141 -6.18 4.32 14.32
CA ASP A 141 -5.37 5.23 15.16
C ASP A 141 -4.19 4.48 15.80
N MET A 142 -4.43 3.31 16.38
CA MET A 142 -3.37 2.50 17.00
C MET A 142 -2.29 2.11 16.00
N VAL A 143 -2.65 1.65 14.80
CA VAL A 143 -1.68 1.30 13.75
C VAL A 143 -0.90 2.52 13.28
N LYS A 144 -1.54 3.68 13.12
CA LYS A 144 -0.84 4.94 12.79
C LYS A 144 0.19 5.34 13.87
N ARG A 145 -0.11 5.17 15.15
CA ARG A 145 0.84 5.41 16.25
C ARG A 145 2.04 4.47 16.20
N ILE A 146 1.81 3.17 15.96
CA ILE A 146 2.88 2.19 15.80
C ILE A 146 3.80 2.57 14.63
N LEU A 147 3.24 2.92 13.47
CA LEU A 147 4.00 3.37 12.30
C LEU A 147 4.83 4.63 12.60
N LYS A 148 4.23 5.62 13.26
CA LYS A 148 4.93 6.86 13.65
C LYS A 148 6.13 6.57 14.56
N ASN A 149 5.94 5.72 15.58
CA ASN A 149 7.01 5.34 16.49
C ASN A 149 8.15 4.59 15.77
N GLY A 150 7.82 3.65 14.89
CA GLY A 150 8.81 2.93 14.08
C GLY A 150 9.62 3.85 13.15
N MET A 151 9.00 4.91 12.61
CA MET A 151 9.71 5.90 11.80
C MET A 151 10.71 6.74 12.63
N LEU A 152 10.40 7.00 13.88
CA LEU A 152 11.31 7.74 14.79
C LEU A 152 12.53 6.89 15.13
N LEU A 153 12.36 5.60 15.42
CA LEU A 153 13.46 4.67 15.67
C LEU A 153 14.48 4.61 14.51
N LYS A 154 13.99 4.63 13.26
CA LYS A 154 14.88 4.61 12.08
C LYS A 154 15.75 5.87 11.94
N LYS A 155 15.40 6.98 12.59
CA LYS A 155 16.21 8.21 12.58
C LYS A 155 17.25 8.24 13.71
N SER A 156 17.13 7.33 14.67
CA SER A 156 17.98 7.26 15.85
C SER A 156 19.06 6.17 15.75
N LEU A 157 19.00 5.34 14.70
CA LEU A 157 19.98 4.34 14.30
C LEU A 157 20.77 4.81 13.08
#